data_ada36d1777fc6dbe91ce482b90af969c
#
_entry.id   ada36d1777fc6dbe91ce482b90af969c
#
_cell.length_a   1.000
_cell.length_b   1.000
_cell.length_c   1.000
_cell.angle_alpha   90.00
_cell.angle_beta   90.00
_cell.angle_gamma   90.00
#
_symmetry.space_group_name_H-M   'P 1'
#
loop_
_entity.id
_entity.type
_entity.pdbx_description
1 polymer ?
#
loop_
_entity_poly.entity_id
_entity_poly.type
_entity_poly.pdbx_seq_one_letter_code
_entity_poly.pdbx_strand_id
1 'polypeptide(L)'
;MKKLYVTLFSALFLGGAICASCTDKKDASAEEVINTIHKVNNYWQTNHPEHGRSFWDNAAYHTGNMEAYFLTKQPEYLEYSKAWAEHNEWKGAKSDHKENWKYSYGESDDYVLFGDYQICFQTYADLYNMEPDTQKIARAREVMEYQMSTPNHDYWWWADGLYMVMPVMTKMYNITKNPLYLEKLHEYLAYADSIMYDEEAGLYYRDGKYVYPKHKSVNGKKDFWARGDAVSYTHLTLPTSDL
;
A
#
# COMPACT_ATOMS: atom_id res chain seq x y z
N MET A 1 66.30 -51.81 -13.42
CA MET A 1 65.58 -51.90 -12.14
C MET A 1 65.57 -50.50 -11.51
N LYS A 2 64.47 -49.78 -11.65
CA LYS A 2 64.30 -48.43 -11.07
C LYS A 2 63.46 -48.52 -9.82
N LYS A 3 64.02 -48.06 -8.71
CA LYS A 3 63.32 -48.02 -7.43
C LYS A 3 62.40 -46.79 -7.38
N LEU A 4 61.14 -47.03 -7.08
CA LEU A 4 60.10 -46.02 -6.93
C LEU A 4 60.09 -45.58 -5.44
N TYR A 5 60.33 -44.28 -5.16
CA TYR A 5 60.18 -43.71 -3.85
C TYR A 5 58.75 -43.11 -3.74
N VAL A 6 58.00 -43.66 -2.80
CA VAL A 6 56.70 -43.14 -2.44
C VAL A 6 56.91 -42.16 -1.29
N THR A 7 56.66 -40.89 -1.53
CA THR A 7 56.71 -39.86 -0.52
C THR A 7 55.28 -39.67 0.07
N LEU A 8 55.09 -40.06 1.31
CA LEU A 8 53.83 -39.76 2.05
C LEU A 8 53.78 -38.26 2.39
N PHE A 9 52.79 -37.58 1.83
CA PHE A 9 52.41 -36.23 2.29
C PHE A 9 51.31 -36.38 3.34
N SER A 10 51.63 -36.09 4.58
CA SER A 10 50.65 -35.97 5.66
C SER A 10 50.00 -34.57 5.60
N ALA A 11 48.77 -34.52 5.10
CA ALA A 11 47.96 -33.31 5.15
C ALA A 11 47.27 -33.23 6.54
N LEU A 12 47.69 -32.30 7.36
CA LEU A 12 46.97 -31.89 8.56
C LEU A 12 45.70 -31.17 8.14
N PHE A 13 44.56 -31.80 8.32
CA PHE A 13 43.25 -31.13 8.25
C PHE A 13 43.03 -30.39 9.58
N LEU A 14 43.25 -29.09 9.60
CA LEU A 14 42.68 -28.21 10.62
C LEU A 14 41.17 -28.07 10.34
N GLY A 15 40.39 -28.82 11.11
CA GLY A 15 38.95 -28.68 11.11
C GLY A 15 38.54 -27.34 11.71
N GLY A 16 38.36 -26.32 10.86
CA GLY A 16 37.65 -25.12 11.23
C GLY A 16 36.15 -25.45 11.42
N ALA A 17 35.69 -25.48 12.66
CA ALA A 17 34.27 -25.51 12.96
C ALA A 17 33.65 -24.23 12.45
N ILE A 18 33.06 -24.28 11.25
CA ILE A 18 32.16 -23.26 10.79
C ILE A 18 30.89 -23.43 11.63
N CYS A 19 30.72 -22.59 12.63
CA CYS A 19 29.42 -22.39 13.29
C CYS A 19 28.46 -21.80 12.25
N ALA A 20 27.83 -22.65 11.47
CA ALA A 20 26.64 -22.33 10.73
C ALA A 20 25.50 -22.16 11.75
N SER A 21 25.42 -21.00 12.39
CA SER A 21 24.21 -20.55 13.05
C SER A 21 23.22 -20.10 11.98
N CYS A 22 22.85 -21.00 11.08
CA CYS A 22 21.59 -20.91 10.40
C CYS A 22 20.53 -21.31 11.41
N THR A 23 19.98 -20.36 12.13
CA THR A 23 18.65 -20.57 12.71
C THR A 23 17.74 -20.79 11.49
N ASP A 24 17.33 -22.03 11.25
CA ASP A 24 16.22 -22.34 10.39
C ASP A 24 15.04 -21.51 10.91
N LYS A 25 14.80 -20.35 10.28
CA LYS A 25 13.55 -19.64 10.45
C LYS A 25 12.50 -20.58 9.86
N LYS A 26 11.86 -21.34 10.70
CA LYS A 26 10.71 -22.15 10.32
C LYS A 26 9.68 -21.16 9.78
N ASP A 27 9.34 -21.27 8.52
CA ASP A 27 8.29 -20.45 7.93
C ASP A 27 7.01 -20.65 8.75
N ALA A 28 6.31 -19.54 9.05
CA ALA A 28 5.08 -19.59 9.80
C ALA A 28 4.06 -20.45 9.04
N SER A 29 3.38 -21.34 9.73
CA SER A 29 2.30 -22.11 9.13
C SER A 29 1.13 -21.19 8.76
N ALA A 30 0.31 -21.58 7.79
CA ALA A 30 -0.91 -20.84 7.44
C ALA A 30 -1.82 -20.62 8.68
N GLU A 31 -1.88 -21.59 9.57
CA GLU A 31 -2.65 -21.48 10.83
C GLU A 31 -2.07 -20.42 11.77
N GLU A 32 -0.75 -20.35 11.92
CA GLU A 32 -0.09 -19.31 12.74
C GLU A 32 -0.34 -17.90 12.16
N VAL A 33 -0.32 -17.76 10.83
CA VAL A 33 -0.65 -16.50 10.16
C VAL A 33 -2.09 -16.10 10.42
N ILE A 34 -3.05 -17.01 10.20
CA ILE A 34 -4.49 -16.76 10.46
C ILE A 34 -4.73 -16.41 11.92
N ASN A 35 -4.13 -17.14 12.87
CA ASN A 35 -4.24 -16.83 14.29
C ASN A 35 -3.68 -15.45 14.63
N THR A 36 -2.64 -15.02 13.95
CA THR A 36 -2.08 -13.67 14.13
C THR A 36 -3.04 -12.60 13.59
N ILE A 37 -3.63 -12.82 12.41
CA ILE A 37 -4.67 -11.94 11.85
C ILE A 37 -5.84 -11.80 12.84
N HIS A 38 -6.34 -12.90 13.38
CA HIS A 38 -7.43 -12.86 14.38
C HIS A 38 -7.05 -12.04 15.62
N LYS A 39 -5.84 -12.22 16.17
CA LYS A 39 -5.39 -11.47 17.34
C LYS A 39 -5.33 -9.97 17.05
N VAL A 40 -4.77 -9.58 15.90
CA VAL A 40 -4.64 -8.17 15.52
C VAL A 40 -6.01 -7.54 15.31
N ASN A 41 -6.90 -8.19 14.54
CA ASN A 41 -8.23 -7.66 14.28
C ASN A 41 -9.10 -7.59 15.53
N ASN A 42 -9.10 -8.63 16.36
CA ASN A 42 -9.85 -8.61 17.61
C ASN A 42 -9.36 -7.50 18.55
N TYR A 43 -8.03 -7.32 18.65
CA TYR A 43 -7.48 -6.22 19.43
C TYR A 43 -7.93 -4.86 18.90
N TRP A 44 -7.81 -4.63 17.59
CA TRP A 44 -8.21 -3.36 16.98
C TRP A 44 -9.70 -3.08 17.21
N GLN A 45 -10.58 -3.99 16.82
CA GLN A 45 -12.03 -3.82 16.87
C GLN A 45 -12.54 -3.63 18.31
N THR A 46 -11.94 -4.35 19.27
CA THR A 46 -12.27 -4.19 20.70
C THR A 46 -11.88 -2.80 21.25
N ASN A 47 -10.75 -2.26 20.78
CA ASN A 47 -10.25 -0.97 21.29
C ASN A 47 -10.73 0.23 20.46
N HIS A 48 -11.40 0.00 19.33
CA HIS A 48 -11.97 1.04 18.47
C HIS A 48 -13.46 0.73 18.18
N PRO A 49 -14.32 0.69 19.21
CA PRO A 49 -15.73 0.40 19.02
C PRO A 49 -16.46 1.54 18.30
N GLU A 50 -15.90 2.73 18.32
CA GLU A 50 -16.38 3.88 17.58
C GLU A 50 -15.82 3.86 16.16
N HIS A 51 -16.69 4.04 15.18
CA HIS A 51 -16.28 4.10 13.80
C HIS A 51 -15.56 5.43 13.57
N GLY A 52 -14.24 5.38 13.43
CA GLY A 52 -13.42 6.55 13.17
C GLY A 52 -13.70 7.20 11.80
N ARG A 53 -13.10 8.37 11.59
CA ARG A 53 -13.20 9.12 10.33
C ARG A 53 -12.64 8.32 9.13
N SER A 54 -13.03 8.70 7.91
CA SER A 54 -12.56 8.07 6.66
C SER A 54 -11.18 8.57 6.18
N PHE A 55 -10.33 9.03 7.10
CA PHE A 55 -8.98 9.47 6.81
C PHE A 55 -7.99 8.29 6.80
N TRP A 56 -6.80 8.46 6.26
CA TRP A 56 -5.85 7.39 5.99
C TRP A 56 -5.55 6.48 7.19
N ASP A 57 -5.51 7.04 8.40
CA ASP A 57 -5.18 6.33 9.63
C ASP A 57 -6.16 5.18 9.94
N ASN A 58 -7.46 5.39 9.75
CA ASN A 58 -8.48 4.36 9.87
C ASN A 58 -8.67 3.60 8.55
N ALA A 59 -8.69 4.29 7.42
CA ALA A 59 -8.94 3.68 6.12
C ALA A 59 -7.90 2.60 5.77
N ALA A 60 -6.62 2.80 6.12
CA ALA A 60 -5.57 1.80 5.93
C ALA A 60 -5.85 0.51 6.74
N TYR A 61 -6.41 0.62 7.96
CA TYR A 61 -6.86 -0.55 8.69
C TYR A 61 -7.98 -1.28 7.94
N HIS A 62 -8.97 -0.56 7.42
CA HIS A 62 -10.12 -1.17 6.75
C HIS A 62 -9.74 -1.84 5.41
N THR A 63 -8.73 -1.34 4.68
CA THR A 63 -8.20 -2.07 3.52
C THR A 63 -7.63 -3.43 3.94
N GLY A 64 -6.80 -3.48 4.99
CA GLY A 64 -6.27 -4.72 5.53
C GLY A 64 -7.33 -5.64 6.14
N ASN A 65 -8.36 -5.08 6.77
CA ASN A 65 -9.48 -5.86 7.33
C ASN A 65 -10.33 -6.51 6.22
N MET A 66 -10.50 -5.87 5.06
CA MET A 66 -11.15 -6.50 3.91
C MET A 66 -10.33 -7.66 3.36
N GLU A 67 -9.00 -7.52 3.26
CA GLU A 67 -8.12 -8.64 2.86
C GLU A 67 -8.19 -9.79 3.87
N ALA A 68 -8.21 -9.48 5.17
CA ALA A 68 -8.41 -10.49 6.22
C ALA A 68 -9.77 -11.19 6.06
N TYR A 69 -10.83 -10.46 5.73
CA TYR A 69 -12.13 -11.06 5.40
C TYR A 69 -12.07 -11.95 4.16
N PHE A 70 -11.43 -11.50 3.08
CA PHE A 70 -11.32 -12.31 1.86
C PHE A 70 -10.55 -13.60 2.09
N LEU A 71 -9.55 -13.59 2.98
CA LEU A 71 -8.78 -14.76 3.35
C LEU A 71 -9.54 -15.70 4.30
N THR A 72 -10.14 -15.15 5.37
CA THR A 72 -10.66 -15.95 6.50
C THR A 72 -12.16 -16.21 6.42
N LYS A 73 -12.90 -15.38 5.67
CA LYS A 73 -14.38 -15.37 5.60
C LYS A 73 -15.07 -15.12 6.94
N GLN A 74 -14.38 -14.48 7.90
CA GLN A 74 -14.98 -14.13 9.19
C GLN A 74 -15.97 -12.98 9.02
N PRO A 75 -17.27 -13.19 9.27
CA PRO A 75 -18.30 -12.18 8.98
C PRO A 75 -18.13 -10.89 9.78
N GLU A 76 -17.59 -10.96 10.99
CA GLU A 76 -17.34 -9.80 11.84
C GLU A 76 -16.40 -8.78 11.21
N TYR A 77 -15.44 -9.20 10.36
CA TYR A 77 -14.54 -8.28 9.67
C TYR A 77 -15.28 -7.49 8.60
N LEU A 78 -16.16 -8.16 7.86
CA LEU A 78 -17.01 -7.52 6.88
C LEU A 78 -17.95 -6.50 7.52
N GLU A 79 -18.67 -6.93 8.56
CA GLU A 79 -19.64 -6.08 9.25
C GLU A 79 -18.98 -4.85 9.88
N TYR A 80 -17.78 -5.01 10.43
CA TYR A 80 -17.03 -3.89 11.00
C TYR A 80 -16.63 -2.86 9.95
N SER A 81 -16.14 -3.27 8.78
CA SER A 81 -15.80 -2.36 7.68
C SER A 81 -17.04 -1.74 7.04
N LYS A 82 -18.14 -2.49 6.95
CA LYS A 82 -19.43 -1.98 6.44
C LYS A 82 -19.97 -0.88 7.35
N ALA A 83 -20.01 -1.12 8.66
CA ALA A 83 -20.48 -0.14 9.64
C ALA A 83 -19.64 1.15 9.62
N TRP A 84 -18.31 1.03 9.46
CA TRP A 84 -17.44 2.18 9.29
C TRP A 84 -17.74 2.96 8.00
N ALA A 85 -17.96 2.29 6.89
CA ALA A 85 -18.28 2.91 5.62
C ALA A 85 -19.64 3.66 5.68
N GLU A 86 -20.65 3.05 6.29
CA GLU A 86 -21.96 3.65 6.54
C GLU A 86 -21.86 4.87 7.46
N HIS A 87 -21.12 4.78 8.56
CA HIS A 87 -20.86 5.90 9.48
C HIS A 87 -20.24 7.11 8.75
N ASN A 88 -19.36 6.86 7.79
CA ASN A 88 -18.71 7.89 6.98
C ASN A 88 -19.52 8.29 5.73
N GLU A 89 -20.76 7.81 5.59
CA GLU A 89 -21.66 8.15 4.47
C GLU A 89 -21.03 7.81 3.10
N TRP A 90 -20.15 6.81 3.04
CA TRP A 90 -19.39 6.43 1.83
C TRP A 90 -18.55 7.57 1.24
N LYS A 91 -18.12 8.51 2.10
CA LYS A 91 -17.31 9.68 1.72
C LYS A 91 -15.91 9.61 2.35
N GLY A 92 -14.96 10.24 1.68
CA GLY A 92 -13.69 10.70 2.24
C GLY A 92 -13.88 12.08 2.86
N ALA A 93 -13.18 13.09 2.35
CA ALA A 93 -13.49 14.49 2.69
C ALA A 93 -14.87 14.88 2.15
N LYS A 94 -15.59 15.73 2.91
CA LYS A 94 -17.03 15.91 2.74
C LYS A 94 -17.43 17.16 1.94
N SER A 95 -16.47 18.05 1.57
CA SER A 95 -16.81 19.28 0.81
C SER A 95 -17.40 18.96 -0.55
N ASP A 96 -18.56 19.54 -0.85
CA ASP A 96 -19.21 19.45 -2.17
C ASP A 96 -18.85 20.65 -3.07
N HIS A 97 -18.04 21.60 -2.55
CA HIS A 97 -17.58 22.82 -3.25
C HIS A 97 -16.32 22.52 -4.07
N LYS A 98 -16.51 22.04 -5.31
CA LYS A 98 -15.41 21.59 -6.21
C LYS A 98 -14.33 22.67 -6.45
N GLU A 99 -14.72 23.93 -6.45
CA GLU A 99 -13.83 25.08 -6.58
C GLU A 99 -12.81 25.21 -5.44
N ASN A 100 -13.09 24.58 -4.27
CA ASN A 100 -12.22 24.59 -3.11
C ASN A 100 -11.41 23.29 -2.94
N TRP A 101 -11.61 22.28 -3.79
CA TRP A 101 -10.98 20.98 -3.66
C TRP A 101 -9.46 21.05 -3.80
N LYS A 102 -8.74 20.47 -2.84
CA LYS A 102 -7.29 20.51 -2.71
C LYS A 102 -6.69 19.12 -2.68
N TYR A 103 -5.41 19.03 -3.11
CA TYR A 103 -4.59 17.82 -3.04
C TYR A 103 -3.21 18.04 -2.40
N SER A 104 -2.98 19.20 -1.80
CA SER A 104 -1.82 19.45 -0.94
C SER A 104 -1.99 18.73 0.40
N TYR A 105 -0.95 18.72 1.22
CA TYR A 105 -1.07 18.23 2.60
C TYR A 105 -2.03 19.08 3.43
N GLY A 106 -2.96 18.44 4.12
CA GLY A 106 -3.91 19.10 5.01
C GLY A 106 -5.07 18.22 5.46
N GLU A 107 -5.74 18.62 6.54
CA GLU A 107 -6.80 17.85 7.19
C GLU A 107 -8.08 18.67 7.34
N SER A 108 -8.74 19.00 6.24
CA SER A 108 -10.10 19.56 6.27
C SER A 108 -10.95 18.96 5.16
N ASP A 109 -12.25 19.21 5.20
CA ASP A 109 -13.19 18.67 4.20
C ASP A 109 -12.91 19.14 2.76
N ASP A 110 -12.12 20.21 2.56
CA ASP A 110 -11.74 20.65 1.23
C ASP A 110 -10.61 19.81 0.59
N TYR A 111 -9.93 18.95 1.34
CA TYR A 111 -8.84 18.12 0.80
C TYR A 111 -9.34 16.85 0.09
N VAL A 112 -10.39 17.01 -0.69
CA VAL A 112 -11.10 15.92 -1.40
C VAL A 112 -10.19 15.19 -2.39
N LEU A 113 -9.24 15.89 -3.03
CA LEU A 113 -8.33 15.33 -4.02
C LEU A 113 -7.01 14.82 -3.41
N PHE A 114 -6.89 14.85 -2.06
CA PHE A 114 -5.71 14.36 -1.36
C PHE A 114 -5.86 12.86 -1.05
N GLY A 115 -4.85 12.07 -1.38
CA GLY A 115 -4.90 10.61 -1.26
C GLY A 115 -5.25 10.08 0.11
N ASP A 116 -4.91 10.82 1.19
CA ASP A 116 -5.26 10.49 2.56
C ASP A 116 -6.79 10.42 2.80
N TYR A 117 -7.57 11.13 1.99
CA TYR A 117 -9.03 11.06 1.98
C TYR A 117 -9.61 10.15 0.87
N GLN A 118 -8.76 9.68 -0.05
CA GLN A 118 -9.19 8.83 -1.15
C GLN A 118 -8.99 7.33 -0.88
N ILE A 119 -8.08 6.96 0.01
CA ILE A 119 -7.79 5.57 0.35
C ILE A 119 -9.04 4.79 0.82
N CYS A 120 -9.98 5.43 1.49
CA CYS A 120 -11.24 4.80 1.92
C CYS A 120 -12.05 4.21 0.75
N PHE A 121 -11.90 4.78 -0.44
CA PHE A 121 -12.59 4.31 -1.65
C PHE A 121 -12.17 2.89 -2.06
N GLN A 122 -11.00 2.41 -1.62
CA GLN A 122 -10.60 1.01 -1.81
C GLN A 122 -11.61 0.07 -1.12
N THR A 123 -11.87 0.31 0.17
CA THR A 123 -12.84 -0.46 0.95
C THR A 123 -14.26 -0.32 0.41
N TYR A 124 -14.67 0.89 0.01
CA TYR A 124 -16.01 1.12 -0.53
C TYR A 124 -16.23 0.40 -1.86
N ALA A 125 -15.22 0.32 -2.72
CA ALA A 125 -15.27 -0.45 -3.96
C ALA A 125 -15.37 -1.97 -3.69
N ASP A 126 -14.66 -2.49 -2.69
CA ASP A 126 -14.77 -3.89 -2.30
C ASP A 126 -16.18 -4.22 -1.78
N LEU A 127 -16.74 -3.39 -0.91
CA LEU A 127 -18.11 -3.54 -0.41
C LEU A 127 -19.16 -3.41 -1.51
N TYR A 128 -18.92 -2.57 -2.53
CA TYR A 128 -19.75 -2.49 -3.72
C TYR A 128 -19.71 -3.79 -4.53
N ASN A 129 -18.51 -4.35 -4.76
CA ASN A 129 -18.37 -5.59 -5.53
C ASN A 129 -19.05 -6.78 -4.87
N MET A 130 -19.16 -6.78 -3.55
CA MET A 130 -19.85 -7.83 -2.80
C MET A 130 -21.37 -7.68 -2.83
N GLU A 131 -21.85 -6.45 -2.70
CA GLU A 131 -23.26 -6.11 -2.69
C GLU A 131 -23.46 -4.80 -3.47
N PRO A 132 -23.74 -4.87 -4.77
CA PRO A 132 -23.84 -3.68 -5.62
C PRO A 132 -24.96 -2.71 -5.21
N ASP A 133 -24.52 -1.54 -4.73
CA ASP A 133 -25.36 -0.36 -4.51
C ASP A 133 -24.55 0.86 -4.95
N THR A 134 -25.07 1.59 -5.93
CA THR A 134 -24.38 2.73 -6.53
C THR A 134 -24.03 3.83 -5.53
N GLN A 135 -24.75 3.93 -4.42
CA GLN A 135 -24.47 4.87 -3.35
C GLN A 135 -23.08 4.63 -2.74
N LYS A 136 -22.65 3.37 -2.63
CA LYS A 136 -21.36 2.98 -2.03
C LYS A 136 -20.15 3.55 -2.78
N ILE A 137 -20.28 3.81 -4.07
CA ILE A 137 -19.21 4.30 -4.94
C ILE A 137 -19.49 5.67 -5.57
N ALA A 138 -20.63 6.29 -5.27
CA ALA A 138 -21.01 7.56 -5.89
C ALA A 138 -19.96 8.65 -5.66
N ARG A 139 -19.50 8.80 -4.40
CA ARG A 139 -18.46 9.79 -4.08
C ARG A 139 -17.11 9.45 -4.69
N ALA A 140 -16.69 8.18 -4.65
CA ALA A 140 -15.45 7.73 -5.28
C ALA A 140 -15.45 8.07 -6.78
N ARG A 141 -16.56 7.78 -7.47
CA ARG A 141 -16.74 8.10 -8.89
C ARG A 141 -16.65 9.61 -9.12
N GLU A 142 -17.40 10.40 -8.37
CA GLU A 142 -17.40 11.86 -8.52
C GLU A 142 -15.99 12.45 -8.36
N VAL A 143 -15.28 12.05 -7.33
CA VAL A 143 -13.95 12.57 -7.01
C VAL A 143 -12.94 12.14 -8.07
N MET A 144 -12.91 10.87 -8.45
CA MET A 144 -11.97 10.37 -9.45
C MET A 144 -12.26 10.95 -10.84
N GLU A 145 -13.51 11.01 -11.27
CA GLU A 145 -13.89 11.60 -12.56
C GLU A 145 -13.56 13.10 -12.63
N TYR A 146 -13.78 13.83 -11.53
CA TYR A 146 -13.32 15.24 -11.46
C TYR A 146 -11.81 15.35 -11.58
N GLN A 147 -11.05 14.58 -10.79
CA GLN A 147 -9.59 14.56 -10.81
C GLN A 147 -9.06 14.26 -12.22
N MET A 148 -9.60 13.25 -12.89
CA MET A 148 -9.23 12.86 -14.25
C MET A 148 -9.60 13.91 -15.31
N SER A 149 -10.59 14.75 -15.06
CA SER A 149 -11.04 15.81 -16.00
C SER A 149 -10.14 17.06 -15.96
N THR A 150 -9.30 17.20 -14.96
CA THR A 150 -8.37 18.34 -14.85
C THR A 150 -7.10 18.10 -15.67
N PRO A 151 -6.37 19.17 -16.06
CA PRO A 151 -5.09 19.04 -16.73
C PRO A 151 -3.95 18.66 -15.78
N ASN A 152 -4.17 18.61 -14.47
CA ASN A 152 -3.15 18.30 -13.48
C ASN A 152 -2.80 16.81 -13.49
N HIS A 153 -1.51 16.51 -13.29
CA HIS A 153 -0.99 15.13 -13.20
C HIS A 153 -0.13 14.89 -11.95
N ASP A 154 0.02 15.91 -11.11
CA ASP A 154 0.88 15.95 -9.94
C ASP A 154 0.17 15.57 -8.63
N TYR A 155 -0.91 14.81 -8.70
CA TYR A 155 -1.71 14.41 -7.54
C TYR A 155 -0.94 13.50 -6.58
N TRP A 156 -0.06 12.63 -7.09
CA TRP A 156 0.69 11.65 -6.30
C TRP A 156 2.13 12.12 -6.06
N TRP A 157 2.26 13.23 -5.34
CA TRP A 157 3.53 13.90 -5.09
C TRP A 157 4.34 13.33 -3.90
N TRP A 158 3.82 12.28 -3.22
CA TRP A 158 4.50 11.57 -2.13
C TRP A 158 4.27 10.05 -2.24
N ALA A 159 5.20 9.26 -1.69
CA ALA A 159 5.25 7.82 -1.91
C ALA A 159 3.98 7.08 -1.44
N ASP A 160 3.39 7.44 -0.29
CA ASP A 160 2.16 6.80 0.19
C ASP A 160 0.97 7.00 -0.76
N GLY A 161 0.96 8.08 -1.54
CA GLY A 161 -0.10 8.34 -2.53
C GLY A 161 -0.27 7.21 -3.53
N LEU A 162 0.82 6.51 -3.87
CA LEU A 162 0.80 5.35 -4.76
C LEU A 162 -0.03 4.21 -4.17
N TYR A 163 0.24 3.85 -2.91
CA TYR A 163 -0.55 2.85 -2.18
C TYR A 163 -2.01 3.27 -2.00
N MET A 164 -2.22 4.54 -1.69
CA MET A 164 -3.55 5.03 -1.34
C MET A 164 -4.51 5.05 -2.53
N VAL A 165 -4.04 5.45 -3.72
CA VAL A 165 -4.93 5.80 -4.83
C VAL A 165 -4.83 4.89 -6.05
N MET A 166 -3.67 4.28 -6.35
CA MET A 166 -3.58 3.34 -7.48
C MET A 166 -4.61 2.20 -7.40
N PRO A 167 -4.80 1.53 -6.22
CA PRO A 167 -5.83 0.51 -6.09
C PRO A 167 -7.25 1.05 -6.29
N VAL A 168 -7.53 2.31 -5.93
CA VAL A 168 -8.83 2.95 -6.22
C VAL A 168 -9.04 3.02 -7.72
N MET A 169 -8.04 3.50 -8.48
CA MET A 169 -8.14 3.63 -9.94
C MET A 169 -8.38 2.27 -10.62
N THR A 170 -7.66 1.22 -10.21
CA THR A 170 -7.84 -0.13 -10.78
C THR A 170 -9.19 -0.74 -10.40
N LYS A 171 -9.65 -0.59 -9.15
CA LYS A 171 -10.98 -1.06 -8.72
C LYS A 171 -12.09 -0.32 -9.47
N MET A 172 -11.98 1.00 -9.64
CA MET A 172 -12.96 1.79 -10.39
C MET A 172 -12.95 1.42 -11.88
N TYR A 173 -11.78 1.14 -12.49
CA TYR A 173 -11.74 0.57 -13.84
C TYR A 173 -12.49 -0.77 -13.91
N ASN A 174 -12.26 -1.67 -12.96
CA ASN A 174 -12.91 -2.97 -12.94
C ASN A 174 -14.44 -2.87 -12.80
N ILE A 175 -14.94 -1.87 -12.10
CA ILE A 175 -16.37 -1.60 -11.94
C ILE A 175 -16.95 -0.94 -13.19
N THR A 176 -16.31 0.12 -13.69
CA THR A 176 -16.89 1.00 -14.73
C THR A 176 -16.51 0.59 -16.15
N LYS A 177 -15.42 -0.16 -16.32
CA LYS A 177 -14.76 -0.49 -17.59
C LYS A 177 -14.33 0.75 -18.41
N ASN A 178 -14.24 1.93 -17.77
CA ASN A 178 -13.73 3.13 -18.41
C ASN A 178 -12.21 3.12 -18.46
N PRO A 179 -11.56 3.04 -19.65
CA PRO A 179 -10.10 2.94 -19.77
C PRO A 179 -9.37 4.17 -19.26
N LEU A 180 -10.04 5.33 -19.16
CA LEU A 180 -9.44 6.56 -18.68
C LEU A 180 -8.85 6.42 -17.27
N TYR A 181 -9.41 5.55 -16.42
CA TYR A 181 -8.82 5.25 -15.10
C TYR A 181 -7.41 4.70 -15.21
N LEU A 182 -7.14 3.77 -16.13
CA LEU A 182 -5.80 3.21 -16.31
C LEU A 182 -4.86 4.18 -17.03
N GLU A 183 -5.35 4.94 -18.00
CA GLU A 183 -4.56 5.97 -18.70
C GLU A 183 -4.06 7.02 -17.69
N LYS A 184 -4.94 7.54 -16.84
CA LYS A 184 -4.59 8.53 -15.81
C LYS A 184 -3.75 7.93 -14.68
N LEU A 185 -3.97 6.68 -14.31
CA LEU A 185 -3.10 5.97 -13.38
C LEU A 185 -1.64 5.99 -13.87
N HIS A 186 -1.42 5.62 -15.13
CA HIS A 186 -0.08 5.64 -15.73
C HIS A 186 0.52 7.05 -15.81
N GLU A 187 -0.29 8.04 -16.14
CA GLU A 187 0.15 9.45 -16.18
C GLU A 187 0.61 9.93 -14.79
N TYR A 188 -0.18 9.66 -13.74
CA TYR A 188 0.14 10.07 -12.37
C TYR A 188 1.32 9.29 -11.80
N LEU A 189 1.42 7.98 -12.11
CA LEU A 189 2.57 7.16 -11.72
C LEU A 189 3.86 7.67 -12.39
N ALA A 190 3.83 7.95 -13.69
CA ALA A 190 5.00 8.49 -14.40
C ALA A 190 5.48 9.84 -13.81
N TYR A 191 4.55 10.70 -13.39
CA TYR A 191 4.91 11.92 -12.66
C TYR A 191 5.58 11.59 -11.32
N ALA A 192 4.97 10.72 -10.51
CA ALA A 192 5.51 10.31 -9.21
C ALA A 192 6.93 9.73 -9.34
N ASP A 193 7.14 8.84 -10.31
CA ASP A 193 8.45 8.27 -10.62
C ASP A 193 9.47 9.37 -10.96
N SER A 194 9.08 10.33 -11.79
CA SER A 194 9.98 11.41 -12.24
C SER A 194 10.48 12.31 -11.11
N ILE A 195 9.73 12.40 -10.00
CA ILE A 195 10.08 13.31 -8.90
C ILE A 195 10.69 12.63 -7.69
N MET A 196 10.49 11.32 -7.49
CA MET A 196 10.88 10.68 -6.24
C MET A 196 11.42 9.24 -6.37
N TYR A 197 11.43 8.64 -7.57
CA TYR A 197 12.02 7.31 -7.76
C TYR A 197 13.53 7.41 -8.00
N ASP A 198 14.30 6.57 -7.33
CA ASP A 198 15.74 6.43 -7.51
C ASP A 198 16.03 5.13 -8.27
N GLU A 199 16.35 5.25 -9.56
CA GLU A 199 16.60 4.10 -10.44
C GLU A 199 17.78 3.24 -9.99
N GLU A 200 18.82 3.85 -9.41
CA GLU A 200 20.00 3.12 -8.94
C GLU A 200 19.68 2.22 -7.74
N ALA A 201 18.87 2.74 -6.80
CA ALA A 201 18.50 2.02 -5.59
C ALA A 201 17.24 1.16 -5.77
N GLY A 202 16.40 1.45 -6.77
CA GLY A 202 15.10 0.82 -6.95
C GLY A 202 14.10 1.18 -5.84
N LEU A 203 14.23 2.37 -5.24
CA LEU A 203 13.46 2.81 -4.07
C LEU A 203 12.89 4.22 -4.29
N TYR A 204 11.85 4.54 -3.52
CA TYR A 204 11.27 5.86 -3.51
C TYR A 204 11.78 6.71 -2.34
N TYR A 205 12.08 7.97 -2.63
CA TYR A 205 12.13 9.00 -1.60
C TYR A 205 10.71 9.33 -1.13
N ARG A 206 10.58 9.93 0.05
CA ARG A 206 9.27 10.30 0.60
C ARG A 206 8.47 11.20 -0.38
N ASP A 207 9.13 12.22 -0.92
CA ASP A 207 8.60 13.14 -1.92
C ASP A 207 9.77 13.89 -2.60
N GLY A 208 9.49 14.73 -3.58
CA GLY A 208 10.51 15.48 -4.34
C GLY A 208 11.38 16.44 -3.52
N LYS A 209 11.06 16.72 -2.24
CA LYS A 209 11.90 17.53 -1.34
C LYS A 209 13.01 16.69 -0.69
N TYR A 210 12.81 15.39 -0.59
CA TYR A 210 13.73 14.45 0.08
C TYR A 210 14.72 13.78 -0.87
N VAL A 211 14.71 14.13 -2.15
CA VAL A 211 15.59 13.55 -3.17
C VAL A 211 17.05 13.99 -2.95
N TYR A 212 17.96 13.00 -3.00
CA TYR A 212 19.41 13.26 -2.97
C TYR A 212 19.86 14.04 -4.23
N PRO A 213 20.80 15.00 -4.13
CA PRO A 213 21.53 15.45 -2.94
C PRO A 213 20.88 16.62 -2.18
N LYS A 214 19.65 17.04 -2.53
CA LYS A 214 18.95 18.16 -1.84
C LYS A 214 18.69 17.81 -0.37
N HIS A 215 18.33 16.57 -0.12
CA HIS A 215 18.17 16.01 1.21
C HIS A 215 19.15 14.85 1.42
N LYS A 216 19.65 14.69 2.65
CA LYS A 216 20.59 13.63 3.04
C LYS A 216 20.25 13.13 4.44
N SER A 217 20.45 11.86 4.65
CA SER A 217 20.45 11.27 6.00
C SER A 217 21.52 11.91 6.89
N VAL A 218 21.47 11.68 8.19
CA VAL A 218 22.46 12.15 9.18
C VAL A 218 23.90 11.75 8.78
N ASN A 219 24.04 10.63 8.07
CA ASN A 219 25.34 10.13 7.58
C ASN A 219 25.72 10.66 6.19
N GLY A 220 24.99 11.62 5.64
CA GLY A 220 25.25 12.24 4.34
C GLY A 220 24.89 11.37 3.13
N LYS A 221 24.14 10.28 3.32
CA LYS A 221 23.72 9.34 2.27
C LYS A 221 22.29 9.61 1.79
N LYS A 222 21.85 8.88 0.73
CA LYS A 222 20.47 8.81 0.30
C LYS A 222 19.58 8.42 1.50
N ASP A 223 18.45 9.10 1.65
CA ASP A 223 17.53 8.94 2.78
C ASP A 223 16.17 8.47 2.26
N PHE A 224 16.05 7.15 2.09
CA PHE A 224 14.80 6.54 1.64
C PHE A 224 13.83 6.35 2.81
N TRP A 225 12.58 6.49 2.50
CA TRP A 225 11.53 6.37 3.50
C TRP A 225 10.98 4.94 3.55
N ALA A 226 11.57 4.12 4.42
CA ALA A 226 11.29 2.69 4.50
C ALA A 226 9.79 2.34 4.61
N ARG A 227 8.98 3.13 5.32
CA ARG A 227 7.52 2.90 5.41
C ARG A 227 6.83 3.17 4.07
N GLY A 228 7.16 4.25 3.40
CA GLY A 228 6.62 4.57 2.08
C GLY A 228 7.00 3.53 1.03
N ASP A 229 8.26 3.10 1.01
CA ASP A 229 8.72 2.03 0.13
C ASP A 229 8.01 0.71 0.40
N ALA A 230 7.83 0.32 1.67
CA ALA A 230 7.16 -0.93 2.02
C ALA A 230 5.71 -0.98 1.50
N VAL A 231 4.94 0.10 1.66
CA VAL A 231 3.54 0.14 1.20
C VAL A 231 3.46 0.27 -0.32
N SER A 232 4.24 1.16 -0.94
CA SER A 232 4.18 1.41 -2.38
C SER A 232 4.74 0.25 -3.18
N TYR A 233 5.90 -0.29 -2.79
CA TYR A 233 6.54 -1.42 -3.45
C TYR A 233 5.68 -2.68 -3.42
N THR A 234 5.05 -2.99 -2.29
CA THR A 234 4.16 -4.15 -2.18
C THR A 234 3.04 -4.12 -3.22
N HIS A 235 2.48 -2.93 -3.50
CA HIS A 235 1.38 -2.78 -4.46
C HIS A 235 1.84 -2.74 -5.92
N LEU A 236 3.06 -2.25 -6.18
CA LEU A 236 3.65 -2.24 -7.52
C LEU A 236 4.16 -3.63 -7.96
N THR A 237 4.52 -4.49 -7.01
CA THR A 237 5.22 -5.76 -7.28
C THR A 237 4.40 -7.01 -6.99
N LEU A 238 3.16 -6.87 -6.50
CA LEU A 238 2.27 -8.03 -6.38
C LEU A 238 2.13 -8.70 -7.75
N PRO A 239 2.35 -10.01 -7.86
CA PRO A 239 2.26 -10.70 -9.13
C PRO A 239 0.86 -10.53 -9.70
N THR A 240 0.79 -9.98 -10.91
CA THR A 240 -0.43 -9.88 -11.71
C THR A 240 -0.85 -11.24 -12.29
N SER A 241 -0.40 -12.34 -11.68
CA SER A 241 -0.65 -13.70 -12.17
C SER A 241 -2.13 -14.12 -12.07
N ASP A 242 -2.98 -13.32 -11.45
CA ASP A 242 -4.40 -13.62 -11.27
C ASP A 242 -5.34 -12.56 -11.93
N LEU A 243 -4.82 -11.79 -12.88
CA LEU A 243 -5.62 -10.89 -13.71
C LEU A 243 -5.96 -11.52 -15.06
#